data_e6a24e646807e996c8c1a83812fd6c44
#
_entry.id   e6a24e646807e996c8c1a83812fd6c44
#
_cell.length_a   1.000
_cell.length_b   1.000
_cell.length_c   1.000
_cell.angle_alpha   90.00
_cell.angle_beta   90.00
_cell.angle_gamma   90.00
#
_symmetry.space_group_name_H-M   'P 1'
#
loop_
_entity.id
_entity.type
_entity.pdbx_description
1 polymer ?
#
loop_
_entity_poly.entity_id
_entity_poly.type
_entity_poly.pdbx_seq_one_letter_code
_entity_poly.pdbx_strand_id
1 'polypeptide(L)'
;MIDAEQVVTLLGDSLTAGYGLKPAESLPRQLAARLASETPPVRVIGAGVSGDTTRDGLRRLDRDVPAQTDLCVVAMGANDMMQLVPADRVRNNLLSIIDKLKRRDIPALLSGMRAPPWLGAYAWAFDAVYPEVARTANAPLMPFLMDGVALHPAYVLPDRIHPNAAGVGKMADALAPPVRAALAALRAR
;
A
#
# COMPACT_ATOMS: atom_id res chain seq x y z
N MET A 1 29.27 -6.34 -12.56
CA MET A 1 28.87 -5.69 -11.29
C MET A 1 27.60 -6.38 -10.85
N ILE A 2 27.52 -6.87 -9.63
CA ILE A 2 26.26 -7.37 -9.06
C ILE A 2 25.42 -6.12 -8.87
N ASP A 3 24.29 -6.00 -9.57
CA ASP A 3 23.36 -4.89 -9.37
C ASP A 3 22.95 -4.86 -7.89
N ALA A 4 22.99 -3.69 -7.28
CA ALA A 4 22.68 -3.53 -5.85
C ALA A 4 21.24 -3.99 -5.54
N GLU A 5 21.05 -4.60 -4.37
CA GLU A 5 19.71 -4.99 -3.88
C GLU A 5 18.77 -3.78 -3.90
N GLN A 6 17.57 -3.95 -4.45
CA GLN A 6 16.52 -2.92 -4.42
C GLN A 6 15.66 -3.07 -3.16
N VAL A 7 15.29 -1.96 -2.55
CA VAL A 7 14.50 -1.92 -1.32
C VAL A 7 13.10 -1.38 -1.59
N VAL A 8 12.08 -2.19 -1.33
CA VAL A 8 10.67 -1.79 -1.38
C VAL A 8 10.12 -1.67 0.03
N THR A 9 9.62 -0.50 0.42
CA THR A 9 8.96 -0.30 1.72
C THR A 9 7.45 -0.18 1.53
N LEU A 10 6.67 -0.97 2.29
CA LEU A 10 5.22 -0.86 2.34
C LEU A 10 4.83 0.00 3.54
N LEU A 11 4.44 1.25 3.31
CA LEU A 11 3.85 2.13 4.31
C LEU A 11 2.34 1.86 4.35
N GLY A 12 1.84 1.32 5.47
CA GLY A 12 0.45 0.87 5.55
C GLY A 12 -0.08 0.75 6.97
N ASP A 13 -1.26 0.19 7.07
CA ASP A 13 -2.00 -0.04 8.31
C ASP A 13 -1.99 -1.53 8.73
N SER A 14 -3.11 -2.04 9.27
CA SER A 14 -3.29 -3.44 9.67
C SER A 14 -3.16 -4.42 8.49
N LEU A 15 -3.51 -4.03 7.28
CA LEU A 15 -3.37 -4.85 6.07
C LEU A 15 -1.89 -5.13 5.76
N THR A 16 -1.02 -4.17 6.02
CA THR A 16 0.43 -4.30 5.88
C THR A 16 1.05 -4.98 7.08
N ALA A 17 0.60 -4.65 8.30
CA ALA A 17 1.12 -5.25 9.52
C ALA A 17 0.84 -6.76 9.63
N GLY A 18 -0.21 -7.25 8.97
CA GLY A 18 -0.64 -8.65 9.04
C GLY A 18 -1.48 -8.94 10.28
N TYR A 19 -2.45 -8.07 10.58
CA TYR A 19 -3.36 -8.26 11.72
C TYR A 19 -4.00 -9.64 11.73
N GLY A 20 -3.91 -10.34 12.86
CA GLY A 20 -4.50 -11.67 13.05
C GLY A 20 -3.77 -12.80 12.32
N LEU A 21 -2.60 -12.56 11.72
CA LEU A 21 -1.83 -13.52 10.94
C LEU A 21 -0.48 -13.83 11.60
N LYS A 22 0.12 -14.95 11.20
CA LYS A 22 1.52 -15.24 11.53
C LYS A 22 2.45 -14.28 10.75
N PRO A 23 3.63 -13.95 11.29
CA PRO A 23 4.57 -13.04 10.61
C PRO A 23 4.88 -13.41 9.15
N ALA A 24 5.02 -14.71 8.85
CA ALA A 24 5.29 -15.20 7.50
C ALA A 24 4.12 -15.00 6.52
N GLU A 25 2.90 -14.81 7.02
CA GLU A 25 1.67 -14.63 6.23
C GLU A 25 1.38 -13.15 5.95
N SER A 26 2.14 -12.22 6.54
CA SER A 26 1.96 -10.78 6.34
C SER A 26 2.21 -10.35 4.89
N LEU A 27 1.55 -9.30 4.44
CA LEU A 27 1.66 -8.80 3.07
C LEU A 27 3.11 -8.51 2.64
N PRO A 28 3.99 -7.88 3.46
CA PRO A 28 5.38 -7.68 3.08
C PRO A 28 6.13 -8.99 2.84
N ARG A 29 5.90 -10.02 3.67
CA ARG A 29 6.54 -11.33 3.51
C ARG A 29 6.03 -12.08 2.28
N GLN A 30 4.73 -12.01 2.05
CA GLN A 30 4.12 -12.63 0.88
C GLN A 30 4.57 -11.92 -0.42
N LEU A 31 4.68 -10.60 -0.41
CA LEU A 31 5.22 -9.85 -1.55
C LEU A 31 6.71 -10.19 -1.79
N ALA A 32 7.53 -10.26 -0.74
CA ALA A 32 8.93 -10.65 -0.86
C ALA A 32 9.08 -12.03 -1.55
N ALA A 33 8.23 -12.99 -1.19
CA ALA A 33 8.23 -14.32 -1.83
C ALA A 33 7.91 -14.25 -3.34
N ARG A 34 7.02 -13.33 -3.78
CA ARG A 34 6.69 -13.13 -5.21
C ARG A 34 7.81 -12.42 -5.97
N LEU A 35 8.64 -11.67 -5.27
CA LEU A 35 9.76 -10.92 -5.86
C LEU A 35 11.11 -11.64 -5.70
N ALA A 36 11.15 -12.84 -5.14
CA ALA A 36 12.39 -13.55 -4.80
C ALA A 36 13.26 -13.91 -6.02
N SER A 37 12.68 -14.00 -7.22
CA SER A 37 13.41 -14.29 -8.47
C SER A 37 13.85 -13.04 -9.24
N GLU A 38 13.61 -11.85 -8.69
CA GLU A 38 13.98 -10.61 -9.39
C GLU A 38 15.49 -10.40 -9.41
N THR A 39 15.96 -9.78 -10.51
CA THR A 39 17.35 -9.37 -10.70
C THR A 39 17.36 -7.90 -11.08
N PRO A 40 17.97 -7.01 -10.27
CA PRO A 40 18.63 -7.29 -8.97
C PRO A 40 17.67 -7.83 -7.91
N PRO A 41 18.19 -8.43 -6.82
CA PRO A 41 17.38 -8.90 -5.69
C PRO A 41 16.53 -7.79 -5.08
N VAL A 42 15.33 -8.13 -4.60
CA VAL A 42 14.41 -7.18 -3.98
C VAL A 42 14.17 -7.52 -2.51
N ARG A 43 14.48 -6.60 -1.63
CA ARG A 43 14.16 -6.68 -0.20
C ARG A 43 12.90 -5.90 0.09
N VAL A 44 11.94 -6.52 0.79
CA VAL A 44 10.68 -5.88 1.18
C VAL A 44 10.66 -5.57 2.67
N ILE A 45 10.38 -4.32 3.02
CA ILE A 45 10.27 -3.82 4.39
C ILE A 45 8.80 -3.50 4.66
N GLY A 46 8.25 -4.05 5.75
CA GLY A 46 6.91 -3.71 6.22
C GLY A 46 6.96 -2.55 7.22
N ALA A 47 6.26 -1.48 6.91
CA ALA A 47 6.03 -0.31 7.77
C ALA A 47 4.53 -0.15 8.03
N GLY A 48 3.87 -1.24 8.44
CA GLY A 48 2.45 -1.28 8.78
C GLY A 48 2.21 -1.08 10.28
N VAL A 49 1.23 -0.25 10.63
CA VAL A 49 0.76 -0.05 12.01
C VAL A 49 -0.76 -0.18 12.02
N SER A 50 -1.28 -1.18 12.74
CA SER A 50 -2.72 -1.42 12.83
C SER A 50 -3.45 -0.23 13.41
N GLY A 51 -4.57 0.17 12.78
CA GLY A 51 -5.38 1.30 13.21
C GLY A 51 -4.97 2.65 12.61
N ASP A 52 -3.81 2.75 11.97
CA ASP A 52 -3.33 4.01 11.39
C ASP A 52 -4.21 4.52 10.25
N THR A 53 -4.49 5.80 10.31
CA THR A 53 -5.06 6.59 9.21
C THR A 53 -3.95 7.16 8.31
N THR A 54 -4.34 7.77 7.18
CA THR A 54 -3.39 8.50 6.31
C THR A 54 -2.65 9.60 7.06
N ARG A 55 -3.28 10.25 8.05
CA ARG A 55 -2.65 11.23 8.93
C ARG A 55 -1.53 10.62 9.78
N ASP A 56 -1.77 9.45 10.35
CA ASP A 56 -0.80 8.77 11.20
C ASP A 56 0.38 8.27 10.37
N GLY A 57 0.13 7.69 9.19
CA GLY A 57 1.16 7.33 8.23
C GLY A 57 2.05 8.51 7.84
N LEU A 58 1.46 9.69 7.59
CA LEU A 58 2.19 10.93 7.30
C LEU A 58 3.10 11.35 8.46
N ARG A 59 2.62 11.24 9.70
CA ARG A 59 3.38 11.63 10.90
C ARG A 59 4.61 10.76 11.14
N ARG A 60 4.53 9.46 10.86
CA ARG A 60 5.61 8.50 11.11
C ARG A 60 6.49 8.19 9.90
N LEU A 61 6.20 8.77 8.74
CA LEU A 61 6.87 8.45 7.47
C LEU A 61 8.40 8.51 7.58
N ASP A 62 8.97 9.57 8.17
CA ASP A 62 10.43 9.73 8.24
C ASP A 62 11.11 8.68 9.13
N ARG A 63 10.41 8.23 10.18
CA ARG A 63 10.90 7.20 11.08
C ARG A 63 10.83 5.82 10.44
N ASP A 64 9.74 5.52 9.72
CA ASP A 64 9.38 4.15 9.35
C ASP A 64 9.68 3.81 7.89
N VAL A 65 9.93 4.82 7.04
CA VAL A 65 10.43 4.61 5.68
C VAL A 65 11.92 4.91 5.66
N PRO A 66 12.79 3.87 5.56
CA PRO A 66 14.23 4.05 5.56
C PRO A 66 14.74 4.89 4.37
N ALA A 67 15.87 5.59 4.56
CA ALA A 67 16.44 6.43 3.50
C ALA A 67 16.90 5.64 2.26
N GLN A 68 17.27 4.37 2.44
CA GLN A 68 17.69 3.46 1.36
C GLN A 68 16.51 2.83 0.60
N THR A 69 15.27 3.30 0.80
CA THR A 69 14.10 2.82 0.07
C THR A 69 14.15 3.27 -1.38
N ASP A 70 14.13 2.32 -2.33
CA ASP A 70 14.08 2.62 -3.77
C ASP A 70 12.64 2.84 -4.27
N LEU A 71 11.65 2.20 -3.62
CA LEU A 71 10.23 2.36 -3.93
C LEU A 71 9.40 2.27 -2.65
N CYS A 72 8.55 3.25 -2.40
CA CYS A 72 7.57 3.18 -1.32
C CYS A 72 6.18 2.85 -1.86
N VAL A 73 5.61 1.73 -1.45
CA VAL A 73 4.19 1.41 -1.68
C VAL A 73 3.38 2.08 -0.58
N VAL A 74 2.53 3.02 -0.92
CA VAL A 74 1.65 3.73 0.01
C VAL A 74 0.29 3.03 0.03
N ALA A 75 0.07 2.18 1.04
CA ALA A 75 -1.12 1.34 1.21
C ALA A 75 -1.91 1.78 2.45
N MET A 76 -2.49 2.99 2.39
CA MET A 76 -3.16 3.66 3.50
C MET A 76 -4.59 4.06 3.12
N GLY A 77 -5.47 4.20 4.12
CA GLY A 77 -6.79 4.79 3.98
C GLY A 77 -7.96 3.89 4.41
N ALA A 78 -7.73 2.61 4.71
CA ALA A 78 -8.80 1.74 5.21
C ALA A 78 -9.40 2.26 6.52
N ASN A 79 -8.56 2.73 7.45
CA ASN A 79 -9.03 3.29 8.72
C ASN A 79 -9.66 4.68 8.55
N ASP A 80 -9.20 5.48 7.58
CA ASP A 80 -9.87 6.73 7.22
C ASP A 80 -11.31 6.46 6.77
N MET A 81 -11.50 5.46 5.89
CA MET A 81 -12.82 5.04 5.40
C MET A 81 -13.71 4.56 6.55
N MET A 82 -13.20 3.71 7.44
CA MET A 82 -13.98 3.19 8.58
C MET A 82 -14.36 4.28 9.58
N GLN A 83 -13.53 5.32 9.73
CA GLN A 83 -13.77 6.47 10.59
C GLN A 83 -14.51 7.60 9.88
N LEU A 84 -14.91 7.44 8.62
CA LEU A 84 -15.56 8.44 7.79
C LEU A 84 -14.79 9.77 7.75
N VAL A 85 -13.45 9.69 7.71
CA VAL A 85 -12.60 10.87 7.52
C VAL A 85 -12.98 11.54 6.21
N PRO A 86 -13.22 12.86 6.17
CA PRO A 86 -13.57 13.55 4.94
C PRO A 86 -12.59 13.27 3.81
N ALA A 87 -13.12 12.97 2.61
CA ALA A 87 -12.32 12.54 1.46
C ALA A 87 -11.24 13.56 1.06
N ASP A 88 -11.50 14.85 1.21
CA ASP A 88 -10.52 15.93 0.98
C ASP A 88 -9.35 15.86 1.96
N ARG A 89 -9.56 15.46 3.20
CA ARG A 89 -8.47 15.24 4.18
C ARG A 89 -7.64 14.02 3.81
N VAL A 90 -8.28 12.92 3.42
CA VAL A 90 -7.58 11.72 2.95
C VAL A 90 -6.71 12.06 1.74
N ARG A 91 -7.27 12.77 0.77
CA ARG A 91 -6.54 13.25 -0.42
C ARG A 91 -5.32 14.08 -0.03
N ASN A 92 -5.51 15.09 0.82
CA ASN A 92 -4.43 16.00 1.21
C ASN A 92 -3.32 15.28 1.98
N ASN A 93 -3.67 14.32 2.84
CA ASN A 93 -2.69 13.50 3.54
C ASN A 93 -1.88 12.63 2.56
N LEU A 94 -2.54 11.96 1.61
CA LEU A 94 -1.86 11.12 0.60
C LEU A 94 -0.95 11.96 -0.30
N LEU A 95 -1.39 13.14 -0.75
CA LEU A 95 -0.54 14.08 -1.50
C LEU A 95 0.68 14.50 -0.68
N SER A 96 0.49 14.80 0.60
CA SER A 96 1.58 15.18 1.51
C SER A 96 2.56 14.02 1.75
N ILE A 97 2.08 12.77 1.84
CA ILE A 97 2.92 11.58 1.94
C ILE A 97 3.80 11.46 0.68
N ILE A 98 3.20 11.53 -0.51
CA ILE A 98 3.92 11.38 -1.77
C ILE A 98 4.92 12.53 -1.98
N ASP A 99 4.53 13.77 -1.68
CA ASP A 99 5.41 14.93 -1.76
C ASP A 99 6.61 14.81 -0.80
N LYS A 100 6.37 14.32 0.42
CA LYS A 100 7.42 14.09 1.39
C LYS A 100 8.39 12.98 0.97
N LEU A 101 7.89 11.90 0.36
CA LEU A 101 8.71 10.85 -0.25
C LEU A 101 9.54 11.41 -1.40
N LYS A 102 8.91 12.21 -2.28
CA LYS A 102 9.57 12.84 -3.43
C LYS A 102 10.73 13.76 -3.01
N ARG A 103 10.57 14.53 -1.92
CA ARG A 103 11.67 15.35 -1.35
C ARG A 103 12.84 14.53 -0.82
N ARG A 104 12.65 13.24 -0.61
CA ARG A 104 13.68 12.28 -0.19
C ARG A 104 14.17 11.41 -1.35
N ASP A 105 13.83 11.79 -2.60
CA ASP A 105 14.13 11.02 -3.82
C ASP A 105 13.58 9.57 -3.78
N ILE A 106 12.50 9.33 -3.03
CA ILE A 106 11.84 8.03 -2.93
C ILE A 106 10.57 8.03 -3.79
N PRO A 107 10.55 7.32 -4.92
CA PRO A 107 9.34 7.14 -5.73
C PRO A 107 8.24 6.43 -4.96
N ALA A 108 6.99 6.80 -5.24
CA ALA A 108 5.81 6.18 -4.65
C ALA A 108 5.01 5.36 -5.67
N LEU A 109 4.52 4.20 -5.25
CA LEU A 109 3.41 3.48 -5.87
C LEU A 109 2.21 3.60 -4.93
N LEU A 110 1.15 4.26 -5.38
CA LEU A 110 -0.07 4.39 -4.60
C LEU A 110 -0.92 3.12 -4.73
N SER A 111 -1.29 2.54 -3.60
CA SER A 111 -2.21 1.40 -3.55
C SER A 111 -3.57 1.87 -3.05
N GLY A 112 -4.57 1.81 -3.94
CA GLY A 112 -5.91 2.32 -3.69
C GLY A 112 -6.72 1.48 -2.73
N MET A 113 -7.69 2.14 -2.11
CA MET A 113 -8.76 1.53 -1.32
C MET A 113 -10.12 1.93 -1.90
N ARG A 114 -11.14 1.14 -1.58
CA ARG A 114 -12.53 1.43 -1.96
C ARG A 114 -13.44 1.35 -0.75
N ALA A 115 -14.39 2.25 -0.71
CA ALA A 115 -15.43 2.25 0.30
C ALA A 115 -16.61 1.36 -0.13
N PRO A 116 -17.26 0.66 0.82
CA PRO A 116 -18.45 -0.10 0.52
C PRO A 116 -19.57 0.78 -0.03
N PRO A 117 -20.33 0.32 -1.07
CA PRO A 117 -21.36 1.14 -1.74
C PRO A 117 -22.46 1.64 -0.81
N TRP A 118 -22.75 0.95 0.29
CA TRP A 118 -23.78 1.38 1.25
C TRP A 118 -23.41 2.65 2.03
N LEU A 119 -22.17 3.15 1.92
CA LEU A 119 -21.78 4.45 2.44
C LEU A 119 -22.20 5.61 1.53
N GLY A 120 -22.89 5.35 0.43
CA GLY A 120 -23.55 6.34 -0.42
C GLY A 120 -22.59 7.39 -0.97
N ALA A 121 -22.94 8.68 -0.78
CA ALA A 121 -22.13 9.79 -1.28
C ALA A 121 -20.69 9.81 -0.76
N TYR A 122 -20.47 9.32 0.47
CA TYR A 122 -19.12 9.19 1.00
C TYR A 122 -18.27 8.19 0.19
N ALA A 123 -18.83 7.03 -0.17
CA ALA A 123 -18.11 6.05 -0.95
C ALA A 123 -17.66 6.63 -2.30
N TRP A 124 -18.51 7.38 -2.98
CA TRP A 124 -18.16 8.02 -4.25
C TRP A 124 -17.01 9.03 -4.09
N ALA A 125 -17.11 9.87 -3.06
CA ALA A 125 -16.06 10.85 -2.77
C ALA A 125 -14.73 10.18 -2.39
N PHE A 126 -14.78 9.13 -1.56
CA PHE A 126 -13.60 8.40 -1.12
C PHE A 126 -12.92 7.64 -2.27
N ASP A 127 -13.69 6.94 -3.11
CA ASP A 127 -13.16 6.18 -4.24
C ASP A 127 -12.49 7.06 -5.28
N ALA A 128 -12.95 8.32 -5.43
CA ALA A 128 -12.35 9.30 -6.34
C ALA A 128 -10.97 9.80 -5.86
N VAL A 129 -10.63 9.67 -4.56
CA VAL A 129 -9.39 10.18 -3.99
C VAL A 129 -8.15 9.60 -4.66
N TYR A 130 -8.09 8.27 -4.81
CA TYR A 130 -6.87 7.60 -5.26
C TYR A 130 -6.50 7.90 -6.71
N PRO A 131 -7.41 7.83 -7.70
CA PRO A 131 -7.09 8.24 -9.06
C PRO A 131 -6.77 9.74 -9.17
N GLU A 132 -7.38 10.59 -8.35
CA GLU A 132 -7.07 12.01 -8.31
C GLU A 132 -5.65 12.26 -7.77
N VAL A 133 -5.29 11.64 -6.64
CA VAL A 133 -3.94 11.73 -6.05
C VAL A 133 -2.88 11.20 -7.02
N ALA A 134 -3.10 10.03 -7.61
CA ALA A 134 -2.18 9.41 -8.56
C ALA A 134 -1.90 10.34 -9.75
N ARG A 135 -2.96 10.93 -10.32
CA ARG A 135 -2.85 11.89 -11.42
C ARG A 135 -2.12 13.16 -11.00
N THR A 136 -2.48 13.75 -9.86
CA THR A 136 -1.90 15.01 -9.35
C THR A 136 -0.42 14.86 -9.02
N ALA A 137 -0.05 13.74 -8.39
CA ALA A 137 1.32 13.46 -7.99
C ALA A 137 2.17 12.81 -9.10
N ASN A 138 1.57 12.47 -10.25
CA ASN A 138 2.18 11.66 -11.31
C ASN A 138 2.77 10.36 -10.76
N ALA A 139 2.00 9.66 -9.92
CA ALA A 139 2.40 8.41 -9.29
C ALA A 139 1.65 7.21 -9.89
N PRO A 140 2.30 6.05 -10.09
CA PRO A 140 1.62 4.82 -10.45
C PRO A 140 0.53 4.47 -9.43
N LEU A 141 -0.57 3.89 -9.90
CA LEU A 141 -1.70 3.48 -9.08
C LEU A 141 -2.02 2.00 -9.27
N MET A 142 -2.04 1.26 -8.17
CA MET A 142 -2.80 0.02 -8.05
C MET A 142 -4.23 0.37 -7.62
N PRO A 143 -5.27 0.14 -8.42
CA PRO A 143 -6.59 0.72 -8.17
C PRO A 143 -7.25 0.27 -6.86
N PHE A 144 -7.08 -1.00 -6.48
CA PHE A 144 -7.66 -1.53 -5.25
C PHE A 144 -6.84 -2.70 -4.69
N LEU A 145 -6.27 -2.52 -3.49
CA LEU A 145 -5.41 -3.52 -2.85
C LEU A 145 -6.15 -4.83 -2.50
N MET A 146 -7.42 -4.72 -2.12
CA MET A 146 -8.23 -5.86 -1.69
C MET A 146 -9.18 -6.36 -2.81
N ASP A 147 -8.84 -6.14 -4.07
CA ASP A 147 -9.67 -6.61 -5.18
C ASP A 147 -9.80 -8.14 -5.16
N GLY A 148 -11.06 -8.63 -5.24
CA GLY A 148 -11.38 -10.05 -5.12
C GLY A 148 -11.16 -10.67 -3.73
N VAL A 149 -10.82 -9.85 -2.72
CA VAL A 149 -10.59 -10.26 -1.32
C VAL A 149 -11.62 -9.63 -0.38
N ALA A 150 -11.86 -8.33 -0.52
CA ALA A 150 -12.77 -7.59 0.35
C ALA A 150 -14.16 -8.24 0.35
N LEU A 151 -14.71 -8.43 1.56
CA LEU A 151 -16.04 -9.03 1.80
C LEU A 151 -16.20 -10.48 1.32
N HIS A 152 -15.16 -11.11 0.77
CA HIS A 152 -15.25 -12.50 0.30
C HIS A 152 -15.01 -13.47 1.47
N PRO A 153 -16.00 -14.31 1.85
CA PRO A 153 -15.92 -15.13 3.08
C PRO A 153 -14.70 -16.07 3.14
N ALA A 154 -14.23 -16.56 1.98
CA ALA A 154 -13.06 -17.44 1.92
C ALA A 154 -11.72 -16.73 2.12
N TYR A 155 -11.68 -15.39 2.00
CA TYR A 155 -10.45 -14.60 1.99
C TYR A 155 -10.32 -13.61 3.13
N VAL A 156 -11.32 -13.52 4.00
CA VAL A 156 -11.30 -12.64 5.18
C VAL A 156 -11.32 -13.44 6.48
N LEU A 157 -10.84 -12.82 7.55
CA LEU A 157 -10.93 -13.32 8.91
C LEU A 157 -12.40 -13.32 9.40
N PRO A 158 -12.71 -13.93 10.54
CA PRO A 158 -14.08 -13.92 11.11
C PRO A 158 -14.65 -12.52 11.34
N ASP A 159 -13.82 -11.50 11.47
CA ASP A 159 -14.24 -10.08 11.58
C ASP A 159 -14.80 -9.51 10.28
N ARG A 160 -14.65 -10.21 9.15
CA ARG A 160 -15.10 -9.85 7.80
C ARG A 160 -14.47 -8.55 7.25
N ILE A 161 -13.41 -8.09 7.86
CA ILE A 161 -12.69 -6.85 7.51
C ILE A 161 -11.28 -7.19 7.03
N HIS A 162 -10.51 -7.89 7.88
CA HIS A 162 -9.13 -8.19 7.59
C HIS A 162 -8.98 -9.44 6.72
N PRO A 163 -8.03 -9.45 5.78
CA PRO A 163 -7.75 -10.64 4.97
C PRO A 163 -7.16 -11.76 5.84
N ASN A 164 -7.54 -12.99 5.55
CA ASN A 164 -6.83 -14.17 6.05
C ASN A 164 -5.57 -14.46 5.20
N ALA A 165 -4.81 -15.51 5.54
CA ALA A 165 -3.57 -15.85 4.83
C ALA A 165 -3.78 -16.05 3.32
N ALA A 166 -4.90 -16.67 2.90
CA ALA A 166 -5.23 -16.85 1.48
C ALA A 166 -5.56 -15.51 0.81
N GLY A 167 -6.28 -14.63 1.51
CA GLY A 167 -6.57 -13.27 1.04
C GLY A 167 -5.30 -12.43 0.85
N VAL A 168 -4.38 -12.48 1.83
CA VAL A 168 -3.08 -11.80 1.70
C VAL A 168 -2.26 -12.36 0.54
N GLY A 169 -2.31 -13.68 0.31
CA GLY A 169 -1.69 -14.30 -0.88
C GLY A 169 -2.18 -13.66 -2.18
N LYS A 170 -3.52 -13.52 -2.33
CA LYS A 170 -4.12 -12.85 -3.50
C LYS A 170 -3.71 -11.37 -3.61
N MET A 171 -3.70 -10.64 -2.50
CA MET A 171 -3.23 -9.25 -2.48
C MET A 171 -1.77 -9.15 -2.94
N ALA A 172 -0.90 -10.03 -2.49
CA ALA A 172 0.50 -10.07 -2.90
C ALA A 172 0.65 -10.44 -4.39
N ASP A 173 -0.15 -11.38 -4.91
CA ASP A 173 -0.17 -11.73 -6.33
C ASP A 173 -0.57 -10.53 -7.20
N ALA A 174 -1.55 -9.74 -6.76
CA ALA A 174 -2.01 -8.55 -7.46
C ALA A 174 -1.05 -7.35 -7.32
N LEU A 175 -0.32 -7.24 -6.20
CA LEU A 175 0.61 -6.13 -5.94
C LEU A 175 1.98 -6.34 -6.62
N ALA A 176 2.42 -7.58 -6.80
CA ALA A 176 3.74 -7.86 -7.35
C ALA A 176 3.96 -7.30 -8.78
N PRO A 177 3.03 -7.42 -9.74
CA PRO A 177 3.21 -6.85 -11.08
C PRO A 177 3.42 -5.33 -11.10
N PRO A 178 2.60 -4.49 -10.46
CA PRO A 178 2.83 -3.05 -10.43
C PRO A 178 4.13 -2.66 -9.71
N VAL A 179 4.55 -3.41 -8.67
CA VAL A 179 5.85 -3.19 -8.02
C VAL A 179 6.98 -3.48 -8.99
N ARG A 180 6.95 -4.61 -9.72
CA ARG A 180 7.95 -4.93 -10.75
C ARG A 180 8.04 -3.85 -11.82
N ALA A 181 6.89 -3.40 -12.32
CA ALA A 181 6.83 -2.35 -13.34
C ALA A 181 7.45 -1.03 -12.84
N ALA A 182 7.14 -0.64 -11.59
CA ALA A 182 7.72 0.55 -10.98
C ALA A 182 9.24 0.43 -10.82
N LEU A 183 9.75 -0.69 -10.30
CA LEU A 183 11.18 -0.93 -10.16
C LEU A 183 11.91 -0.95 -11.52
N ALA A 184 11.31 -1.57 -12.55
CA ALA A 184 11.86 -1.57 -13.90
C ALA A 184 11.96 -0.15 -14.49
N ALA A 185 10.95 0.69 -14.25
CA ALA A 185 10.97 2.08 -14.70
C ALA A 185 12.05 2.93 -13.99
N LEU A 186 12.44 2.58 -12.77
CA LEU A 186 13.54 3.25 -12.05
C LEU A 186 14.90 2.88 -12.65
N ARG A 187 15.08 1.63 -13.05
CA ARG A 187 16.32 1.16 -13.70
C ARG A 187 16.55 1.76 -15.10
N ALA A 188 15.48 2.20 -15.75
CA ALA A 188 15.55 2.78 -17.10
C ALA A 188 15.87 4.28 -17.12
N ARG A 189 16.01 4.92 -15.95
CA ARG A 189 16.35 6.36 -15.80
C ARG A 189 17.85 6.58 -15.66
#